data_4a7cd2368bf966b3007d533dc1b06797
#
_entry.id   4a7cd2368bf966b3007d533dc1b06797
#
_cell.length_a   1.000
_cell.length_b   1.000
_cell.length_c   1.000
_cell.angle_alpha   90.00
_cell.angle_beta   90.00
_cell.angle_gamma   90.00
#
_symmetry.space_group_name_H-M   'P 1'
#
loop_
_entity.id
_entity.type
_entity.pdbx_description
1 polymer ?
#
loop_
_entity_poly.entity_id
_entity_poly.type
_entity_poly.pdbx_seq_one_letter_code
_entity_poly.pdbx_strand_id
1 'polypeptide(L)' 'MTYSDAIIKRITSLCIEKEITINKLATLSGITQSTLNSMINGETKNPKLKTLRKIAMGFNMTVSELLDFPEMNELEFEDE' A
#
# COMPACT_ATOMS: atom_id res chain seq x y z
N MET A 1 -5.22 -7.59 13.25
CA MET A 1 -4.67 -7.09 11.97
C MET A 1 -3.44 -6.26 12.25
N THR A 2 -2.37 -6.45 11.49
CA THR A 2 -1.16 -5.63 11.62
C THR A 2 -1.26 -4.43 10.69
N TYR A 3 -0.37 -3.44 10.88
CA TYR A 3 -0.28 -2.30 9.96
C TYR A 3 0.02 -2.75 8.53
N SER A 4 0.92 -3.74 8.40
CA SER A 4 1.26 -4.30 7.10
C SER A 4 0.04 -4.90 6.42
N ASP A 5 -0.74 -5.70 7.13
CA ASP A 5 -1.96 -6.32 6.60
C ASP A 5 -2.96 -5.26 6.12
N ALA A 6 -3.16 -4.21 6.91
CA ALA A 6 -4.09 -3.14 6.56
C ALA A 6 -3.65 -2.42 5.29
N ILE A 7 -2.36 -2.11 5.18
CA ILE A 7 -1.81 -1.42 4.02
C ILE A 7 -1.89 -2.30 2.76
N ILE A 8 -1.56 -3.58 2.87
CA ILE A 8 -1.69 -4.52 1.76
C ILE A 8 -3.13 -4.57 1.25
N LYS A 9 -4.07 -4.68 2.17
CA LYS A 9 -5.50 -4.70 1.83
C LYS A 9 -5.92 -3.42 1.10
N ARG A 10 -5.47 -2.26 1.60
CA ARG A 10 -5.76 -0.97 0.98
C ARG A 10 -5.22 -0.90 -0.45
N ILE A 11 -3.96 -1.29 -0.65
CA ILE A 11 -3.31 -1.24 -1.96
C ILE A 11 -4.01 -2.17 -2.95
N THR A 12 -4.29 -3.41 -2.53
CA THR A 12 -4.95 -4.38 -3.42
C THR A 12 -6.37 -3.92 -3.77
N SER A 13 -7.10 -3.36 -2.82
CA SER A 13 -8.44 -2.82 -3.07
C SER A 13 -8.41 -1.65 -4.05
N LEU A 14 -7.44 -0.76 -3.92
CA LEU A 14 -7.29 0.37 -4.85
C LEU A 14 -6.91 -0.10 -6.26
N CYS A 15 -6.08 -1.12 -6.37
CA CYS A 15 -5.76 -1.69 -7.67
C CYS A 15 -7.00 -2.25 -8.36
N ILE A 16 -7.85 -2.95 -7.62
CA ILE A 16 -9.11 -3.48 -8.15
C ILE A 16 -10.03 -2.35 -8.55
N GLU A 17 -10.21 -1.36 -7.68
CA GLU A 17 -11.09 -0.22 -7.92
C GLU A 17 -10.66 0.57 -9.16
N LYS A 18 -9.36 0.79 -9.31
CA LYS A 18 -8.80 1.57 -10.42
C LYS A 18 -8.48 0.73 -11.65
N GLU A 19 -8.74 -0.57 -11.58
CA GLU A 19 -8.53 -1.51 -12.68
C GLU A 19 -7.09 -1.50 -13.20
N ILE A 20 -6.12 -1.51 -12.29
CA ILE A 20 -4.71 -1.62 -12.63
C ILE A 20 -4.09 -2.84 -11.96
N THR A 21 -3.04 -3.37 -12.57
CA THR A 21 -2.31 -4.50 -12.01
C THR A 21 -1.26 -4.00 -11.00
N ILE A 22 -0.78 -4.93 -10.16
CA ILE A 22 0.33 -4.63 -9.25
C ILE A 22 1.57 -4.21 -10.03
N ASN A 23 1.84 -4.85 -11.16
CA ASN A 23 2.99 -4.50 -12.01
C ASN A 23 2.85 -3.08 -12.56
N LYS A 24 1.66 -2.69 -12.98
CA LYS A 24 1.40 -1.33 -13.45
C LYS A 24 1.59 -0.32 -12.33
N LEU A 25 1.11 -0.65 -11.14
CA LEU A 25 1.30 0.20 -9.96
C LEU A 25 2.79 0.43 -9.67
N ALA A 26 3.60 -0.63 -9.73
CA ALA A 26 5.05 -0.51 -9.53
C ALA A 26 5.66 0.47 -10.51
N THR A 27 5.30 0.35 -11.79
CA THR A 27 5.77 1.27 -12.84
C THR A 27 5.36 2.71 -12.54
N LEU A 28 4.09 2.93 -12.24
CA LEU A 28 3.57 4.27 -11.94
C LEU A 28 4.18 4.87 -10.68
N SER A 29 4.54 4.03 -9.73
CA SER A 29 5.10 4.46 -8.45
C SER A 29 6.61 4.67 -8.49
N GLY A 30 7.27 4.23 -9.57
CA GLY A 30 8.73 4.33 -9.66
C GLY A 30 9.47 3.40 -8.71
N ILE A 31 8.87 2.26 -8.38
CA ILE A 31 9.51 1.23 -7.56
C ILE A 31 9.60 -0.07 -8.36
N THR A 32 10.51 -0.96 -7.95
CA THR A 32 10.66 -2.22 -8.66
C THR A 32 9.48 -3.14 -8.36
N GLN A 33 9.18 -4.02 -9.33
CA GLN A 33 8.14 -5.04 -9.13
C GLN A 33 8.49 -5.95 -7.95
N SER A 34 9.77 -6.27 -7.80
CA SER A 34 10.25 -7.09 -6.69
C SER A 34 9.93 -6.46 -5.33
N THR A 35 10.18 -5.16 -5.19
CA THR A 35 9.89 -4.44 -3.95
C THR A 35 8.38 -4.44 -3.65
N LEU A 36 7.57 -4.15 -4.66
CA LEU A 36 6.12 -4.11 -4.46
C LEU A 36 5.56 -5.50 -4.18
N ASN A 37 6.03 -6.52 -4.89
CA ASN A 37 5.60 -7.91 -4.65
C ASN A 37 5.96 -8.38 -3.24
N SER A 38 7.16 -8.05 -2.76
CA SER A 38 7.56 -8.39 -1.38
C SER A 38 6.62 -7.76 -0.36
N MET A 39 6.23 -6.52 -0.58
CA MET A 39 5.28 -5.83 0.28
C MET A 39 3.91 -6.50 0.26
N ILE A 40 3.38 -6.79 -0.93
CA ILE A 40 2.06 -7.42 -1.09
C ILE A 40 2.05 -8.84 -0.51
N ASN A 41 3.17 -9.55 -0.60
CA ASN A 41 3.28 -10.91 -0.05
C ASN A 41 3.49 -10.92 1.47
N GLY A 42 3.53 -9.76 2.11
CA GLY A 42 3.66 -9.68 3.56
C GLY A 42 5.09 -9.82 4.09
N GLU A 43 6.09 -9.72 3.23
CA GLU A 43 7.49 -9.83 3.62
C GLU A 43 8.02 -8.56 4.29
N THR A 44 7.39 -7.43 4.03
CA THR A 44 7.75 -6.14 4.64
C THR A 44 6.75 -5.81 5.74
N LYS A 45 7.21 -5.80 6.99
CA LYS A 45 6.32 -5.55 8.13
C LYS A 45 6.08 -4.07 8.40
N ASN A 46 7.07 -3.25 8.10
CA ASN A 46 6.98 -1.80 8.33
C ASN A 46 7.37 -1.06 7.05
N PRO A 47 6.42 -0.87 6.12
CA PRO A 47 6.71 -0.13 4.89
C PRO A 47 7.18 1.28 5.22
N LYS A 48 8.21 1.74 4.54
CA LYS A 48 8.74 3.07 4.75
C LYS A 48 7.78 4.13 4.23
N LEU A 49 7.71 5.25 4.91
CA LEU A 49 6.89 6.37 4.46
C LEU A 49 7.23 6.81 3.04
N LYS A 50 8.50 6.80 2.68
CA LYS A 50 8.94 7.12 1.33
C LYS A 50 8.32 6.19 0.29
N THR A 51 8.26 4.90 0.58
CA THR A 51 7.64 3.92 -0.30
C THR A 51 6.13 4.15 -0.41
N LEU A 52 5.47 4.42 0.71
CA LEU A 52 4.04 4.71 0.72
C LEU A 52 3.71 5.97 -0.09
N ARG A 53 4.56 6.99 -0.01
CA ARG A 53 4.37 8.21 -0.80
C ARG A 53 4.48 7.93 -2.29
N LYS A 54 5.44 7.10 -2.69
CA LYS A 54 5.59 6.70 -4.09
C LYS A 54 4.36 5.94 -4.58
N ILE A 55 3.85 5.02 -3.76
CA ILE A 55 2.64 4.26 -4.10
C ILE A 55 1.43 5.20 -4.23
N ALA A 56 1.29 6.14 -3.31
CA ALA A 56 0.22 7.13 -3.38
C ALA A 56 0.30 7.92 -4.69
N MET A 57 1.50 8.37 -5.06
CA MET A 57 1.71 9.06 -6.33
C MET A 57 1.33 8.18 -7.52
N GLY A 58 1.65 6.89 -7.47
CA GLY A 58 1.27 5.93 -8.50
C GLY A 58 -0.24 5.83 -8.66
N PHE A 59 -0.98 6.00 -7.59
CA PHE A 59 -2.45 6.03 -7.62
C PHE A 59 -3.01 7.44 -7.89
N ASN A 60 -2.15 8.43 -8.08
CA ASN A 60 -2.56 9.83 -8.20
C ASN A 60 -3.28 10.33 -6.95
N MET A 61 -2.75 9.95 -5.79
CA MET A 61 -3.29 10.30 -4.46
C MET A 61 -2.21 10.94 -3.61
N THR A 62 -2.62 11.63 -2.56
CA THR A 62 -1.69 12.04 -1.51
C THR A 62 -1.49 10.89 -0.52
N VAL A 63 -0.42 10.97 0.29
CA VAL A 63 -0.23 9.98 1.38
C VAL A 63 -1.42 10.01 2.34
N SER A 64 -1.95 11.19 2.62
CA SER A 64 -3.12 11.34 3.48
C SER A 64 -4.31 10.56 2.95
N GLU A 65 -4.57 10.66 1.65
CA GLU A 65 -5.65 9.94 1.01
C GLU A 65 -5.42 8.43 1.00
N LEU A 66 -4.18 8.02 0.74
CA LEU A 66 -3.83 6.59 0.76
C LEU A 66 -4.10 5.96 2.12
N LEU A 67 -3.77 6.66 3.19
CA LEU A 67 -3.89 6.15 4.55
C LEU A 67 -5.24 6.41 5.20
N ASP A 68 -6.12 7.11 4.53
CA ASP A 68 -7.45 7.43 5.05
C ASP A 68 -8.45 6.34 4.64
N PHE A 69 -8.51 5.28 5.43
CA PHE A 69 -9.46 4.19 5.21
C PHE A 69 -9.87 3.59 6.56
N PRO A 70 -11.06 2.95 6.64
CA PRO A 70 -11.63 2.55 7.93
C PRO A 70 -10.73 1.68 8.79
N GLU A 71 -10.07 0.68 8.23
CA GLU A 71 -9.20 -0.21 9.00
C GLU A 71 -8.03 0.55 9.63
N MET A 72 -7.49 1.53 8.93
CA MET A 72 -6.40 2.33 9.47
C MET A 72 -6.87 3.26 10.58
N ASN A 73 -8.07 3.81 10.45
CA ASN A 73 -8.59 4.85 11.34
C ASN A 73 -9.32 4.30 12.57
N GLU A 74 -9.92 3.12 12.48
CA GLU A 74 -10.87 2.62 13.48
C GLU A 74 -10.44 1.37 14.22
N LEU A 75 -9.56 0.56 13.65
CA LEU A 75 -9.14 -0.69 14.27
C LEU A 75 -7.92 -0.49 15.15
N GLU A 76 -7.86 -1.27 16.24
CA GLU A 76 -6.65 -1.36 17.03
C GLU A 76 -5.68 -2.32 16.34
N PHE A 77 -4.42 -1.98 16.33
CA PHE A 77 -3.39 -2.80 15.73
C PHE A 77 -2.59 -3.55 16.78
N GLU A 78 -2.18 -4.76 16.44
CA GLU A 78 -1.29 -5.56 17.26
C GLU A 78 0.11 -4.94 17.24
N ASP A 79 0.77 -4.96 18.38
CA ASP A 79 2.17 -4.55 18.46
C ASP A 79 3.03 -5.56 17.72
N GLU A 80 4.04 -5.07 17.02
CA GLU A 80 4.97 -5.89 16.28
C GLU A 80 6.38 -5.84 16.84
#